data_cf18e0504c707fe13521fa9cbf90eb99
#
_entry.id   cf18e0504c707fe13521fa9cbf90eb99
#
_cell.length_a   1.000
_cell.length_b   1.000
_cell.length_c   1.000
_cell.angle_alpha   90.00
_cell.angle_beta   90.00
_cell.angle_gamma   90.00
#
_symmetry.space_group_name_H-M   'P 1'
#
loop_
_entity.id
_entity.type
_entity.pdbx_description
1 polymer ?
#
loop_
_entity_poly.entity_id
_entity_poly.type
_entity_poly.pdbx_seq_one_letter_code
_entity_poly.pdbx_strand_id
1 'polypeptide(L)'
;VSFEGEVVLVTGGAGGLGDATVRKLHAEGAAVVIADVNDDKGKALAEELGNKAVYVRTDVLDDSTIEEAFAAADKLGTLRYAVIAHGGFGVLEKVVNRDGTPHTLKGFTDTIGLYLTGTYNVLRLTAAKIAKLEPKDSGERGAIVMTSSIAGYEGQIGQSAYAAAKGGVIALTLTGARDLSAVGIRVNSIAPGTMHTPIMDFLGEEKLSKFAAAVPFPKRLGQPAEYAFLAQHLLENPYINGEVVRIDGGQRFQPK
;
A
#
# COMPACT_ATOMS: atom_id res chain seq x y z
N VAL A 1 -3.65 -0.35 21.18
CA VAL A 1 -4.75 0.42 20.57
C VAL A 1 -5.80 -0.60 20.14
N SER A 2 -7.05 -0.38 20.49
CA SER A 2 -8.17 -1.20 19.99
C SER A 2 -8.70 -0.58 18.70
N PHE A 3 -8.97 -1.40 17.70
CA PHE A 3 -9.65 -0.96 16.48
C PHE A 3 -11.19 -1.01 16.60
N GLU A 4 -11.72 -1.33 17.79
CA GLU A 4 -13.17 -1.43 18.01
C GLU A 4 -13.86 -0.10 17.69
N GLY A 5 -14.88 -0.14 16.82
CA GLY A 5 -15.59 1.06 16.35
C GLY A 5 -14.86 1.88 15.28
N GLU A 6 -13.62 1.52 14.95
CA GLU A 6 -12.81 2.20 13.95
C GLU A 6 -12.86 1.49 12.60
N VAL A 7 -12.78 2.25 11.54
CA VAL A 7 -12.75 1.74 10.16
C VAL A 7 -11.37 1.94 9.57
N VAL A 8 -10.88 0.93 8.84
CA VAL A 8 -9.67 1.01 8.03
C VAL A 8 -10.03 0.89 6.55
N LEU A 9 -9.59 1.85 5.75
CA LEU A 9 -9.63 1.75 4.30
C LEU A 9 -8.37 1.04 3.81
N VAL A 10 -8.52 -0.01 2.99
CA VAL A 10 -7.39 -0.71 2.36
C VAL A 10 -7.54 -0.66 0.86
N THR A 11 -6.72 0.15 0.17
CA THR A 11 -6.69 0.15 -1.29
C THR A 11 -5.83 -0.98 -1.82
N GLY A 12 -6.22 -1.58 -2.97
CA GLY A 12 -5.66 -2.86 -3.41
C GLY A 12 -6.02 -4.00 -2.45
N GLY A 13 -7.14 -3.84 -1.73
CA GLY A 13 -7.54 -4.71 -0.63
C GLY A 13 -7.90 -6.13 -1.02
N ALA A 14 -8.14 -6.41 -2.31
CA ALA A 14 -8.36 -7.75 -2.84
C ALA A 14 -7.07 -8.39 -3.42
N GLY A 15 -5.93 -7.68 -3.36
CA GLY A 15 -4.61 -8.16 -3.80
C GLY A 15 -3.78 -8.75 -2.66
N GLY A 16 -2.67 -9.43 -2.96
CA GLY A 16 -1.89 -10.21 -1.99
C GLY A 16 -1.53 -9.50 -0.69
N LEU A 17 -0.89 -8.32 -0.75
CA LEU A 17 -0.55 -7.54 0.46
C LEU A 17 -1.78 -6.92 1.10
N GLY A 18 -2.71 -6.41 0.28
CA GLY A 18 -3.95 -5.80 0.74
C GLY A 18 -4.88 -6.82 1.38
N ASP A 19 -5.09 -7.98 0.76
CA ASP A 19 -5.92 -9.07 1.31
C ASP A 19 -5.40 -9.50 2.71
N ALA A 20 -4.10 -9.77 2.84
CA ALA A 20 -3.51 -10.12 4.12
C ALA A 20 -3.69 -9.01 5.17
N THR A 21 -3.62 -7.74 4.74
CA THR A 21 -3.84 -6.58 5.63
C THR A 21 -5.30 -6.47 6.06
N VAL A 22 -6.23 -6.63 5.13
CA VAL A 22 -7.67 -6.65 5.40
C VAL A 22 -7.99 -7.73 6.44
N ARG A 23 -7.55 -8.97 6.20
CA ARG A 23 -7.76 -10.10 7.12
C ARG A 23 -7.17 -9.83 8.49
N LYS A 24 -5.95 -9.32 8.54
CA LYS A 24 -5.26 -9.04 9.80
C LYS A 24 -5.99 -7.98 10.62
N LEU A 25 -6.33 -6.84 10.02
CA LEU A 25 -7.00 -5.75 10.72
C LEU A 25 -8.43 -6.10 11.13
N HIS A 26 -9.15 -6.83 10.28
CA HIS A 26 -10.48 -7.36 10.61
C HIS A 26 -10.43 -8.31 11.82
N ALA A 27 -9.46 -9.21 11.88
CA ALA A 27 -9.26 -10.12 13.01
C ALA A 27 -8.92 -9.38 14.32
N GLU A 28 -8.33 -8.18 14.23
CA GLU A 28 -8.05 -7.30 15.38
C GLU A 28 -9.25 -6.38 15.75
N GLY A 29 -10.42 -6.62 15.15
CA GLY A 29 -11.66 -5.94 15.49
C GLY A 29 -12.00 -4.69 14.68
N ALA A 30 -11.16 -4.29 13.73
CA ALA A 30 -11.46 -3.19 12.83
C ALA A 30 -12.63 -3.53 11.90
N ALA A 31 -13.45 -2.54 11.57
CA ALA A 31 -14.23 -2.60 10.37
C ALA A 31 -13.34 -2.24 9.16
N VAL A 32 -13.51 -2.93 8.02
CA VAL A 32 -12.62 -2.78 6.87
C VAL A 32 -13.40 -2.45 5.60
N VAL A 33 -12.91 -1.45 4.87
CA VAL A 33 -13.36 -1.16 3.50
C VAL A 33 -12.31 -1.72 2.54
N ILE A 34 -12.69 -2.73 1.78
CA ILE A 34 -11.88 -3.37 0.74
C ILE A 34 -12.06 -2.56 -0.54
N ALA A 35 -11.13 -1.65 -0.80
CA ALA A 35 -11.14 -0.77 -1.97
C ALA A 35 -10.25 -1.36 -3.07
N ASP A 36 -10.85 -1.86 -4.15
CA ASP A 36 -10.11 -2.52 -5.24
C ASP A 36 -10.89 -2.39 -6.56
N VAL A 37 -10.20 -2.56 -7.67
CA VAL A 37 -10.83 -2.64 -9.00
C VAL A 37 -11.30 -4.05 -9.37
N ASN A 38 -10.91 -5.06 -8.61
CA ASN A 38 -11.26 -6.46 -8.85
C ASN A 38 -12.55 -6.84 -8.10
N ASP A 39 -13.66 -6.75 -8.80
CA ASP A 39 -15.01 -7.01 -8.24
C ASP A 39 -15.13 -8.42 -7.64
N ASP A 40 -14.68 -9.44 -8.38
CA ASP A 40 -14.89 -10.83 -7.97
C ASP A 40 -14.17 -11.16 -6.68
N LYS A 41 -12.86 -10.82 -6.62
CA LYS A 41 -12.05 -11.06 -5.42
C LYS A 41 -12.50 -10.20 -4.24
N GLY A 42 -12.82 -8.93 -4.49
CA GLY A 42 -13.24 -8.02 -3.44
C GLY A 42 -14.56 -8.43 -2.80
N LYS A 43 -15.56 -8.81 -3.61
CA LYS A 43 -16.85 -9.30 -3.12
C LYS A 43 -16.71 -10.62 -2.36
N ALA A 44 -15.93 -11.56 -2.91
CA ALA A 44 -15.68 -12.84 -2.25
C ALA A 44 -15.01 -12.66 -0.87
N LEU A 45 -14.01 -11.77 -0.77
CA LEU A 45 -13.33 -11.47 0.48
C LEU A 45 -14.29 -10.82 1.50
N ALA A 46 -15.12 -9.87 1.05
CA ALA A 46 -16.10 -9.24 1.93
C ALA A 46 -17.15 -10.23 2.44
N GLU A 47 -17.62 -11.14 1.58
CA GLU A 47 -18.57 -12.20 1.95
C GLU A 47 -17.94 -13.19 2.95
N GLU A 48 -16.70 -13.60 2.72
CA GLU A 48 -15.96 -14.50 3.61
C GLU A 48 -15.78 -13.91 5.02
N LEU A 49 -15.42 -12.61 5.11
CA LEU A 49 -15.20 -11.93 6.37
C LEU A 49 -16.51 -11.56 7.08
N GLY A 50 -17.59 -11.40 6.33
CA GLY A 50 -18.90 -11.11 6.87
C GLY A 50 -19.03 -9.71 7.47
N ASN A 51 -19.65 -9.62 8.63
CA ASN A 51 -19.90 -8.35 9.31
C ASN A 51 -18.61 -7.56 9.52
N LYS A 52 -18.69 -6.24 9.40
CA LYS A 52 -17.56 -5.30 9.50
C LYS A 52 -16.59 -5.32 8.30
N ALA A 53 -16.92 -6.02 7.20
CA ALA A 53 -16.16 -5.95 5.96
C ALA A 53 -17.06 -5.56 4.79
N VAL A 54 -16.66 -4.61 3.97
CA VAL A 54 -17.40 -4.20 2.77
C VAL A 54 -16.44 -3.99 1.61
N TYR A 55 -16.82 -4.50 0.45
CA TYR A 55 -16.12 -4.22 -0.79
C TYR A 55 -16.71 -3.00 -1.49
N VAL A 56 -15.84 -2.13 -2.00
CA VAL A 56 -16.21 -1.01 -2.88
C VAL A 56 -15.26 -1.01 -4.07
N ARG A 57 -15.85 -1.02 -5.30
CA ARG A 57 -15.02 -0.83 -6.50
C ARG A 57 -14.41 0.55 -6.48
N THR A 58 -13.08 0.62 -6.46
CA THR A 58 -12.36 1.87 -6.29
C THR A 58 -11.20 1.96 -7.28
N ASP A 59 -11.26 2.95 -8.17
CA ASP A 59 -10.11 3.39 -8.96
C ASP A 59 -9.43 4.53 -8.20
N VAL A 60 -8.17 4.34 -7.83
CA VAL A 60 -7.41 5.33 -7.05
C VAL A 60 -7.11 6.63 -7.79
N LEU A 61 -7.36 6.67 -9.10
CA LEU A 61 -7.25 7.86 -9.95
C LEU A 61 -8.58 8.61 -10.11
N ASP A 62 -9.68 8.06 -9.61
CA ASP A 62 -11.02 8.65 -9.67
C ASP A 62 -11.51 9.01 -8.27
N ASP A 63 -11.59 10.33 -8.00
CA ASP A 63 -12.05 10.86 -6.73
C ASP A 63 -13.44 10.35 -6.33
N SER A 64 -14.34 10.18 -7.30
CA SER A 64 -15.72 9.77 -7.03
C SER A 64 -15.80 8.36 -6.45
N THR A 65 -14.97 7.44 -6.93
CA THR A 65 -14.94 6.06 -6.42
C THR A 65 -14.31 5.97 -5.04
N ILE A 66 -13.36 6.86 -4.71
CA ILE A 66 -12.79 6.98 -3.36
C ILE A 66 -13.85 7.53 -2.39
N GLU A 67 -14.63 8.52 -2.81
CA GLU A 67 -15.73 9.07 -2.00
C GLU A 67 -16.83 8.02 -1.74
N GLU A 68 -17.10 7.13 -2.70
CA GLU A 68 -18.01 5.99 -2.49
C GLU A 68 -17.46 5.03 -1.41
N ALA A 69 -16.15 4.78 -1.40
CA ALA A 69 -15.50 3.99 -0.35
C ALA A 69 -15.63 4.67 1.02
N PHE A 70 -15.52 6.01 1.10
CA PHE A 70 -15.76 6.75 2.32
C PHE A 70 -17.21 6.68 2.78
N ALA A 71 -18.17 6.78 1.86
CA ALA A 71 -19.59 6.63 2.19
C ALA A 71 -19.93 5.23 2.71
N ALA A 72 -19.21 4.20 2.25
CA ALA A 72 -19.32 2.85 2.81
C ALA A 72 -18.69 2.75 4.21
N ALA A 73 -17.55 3.40 4.42
CA ALA A 73 -16.89 3.46 5.72
C ALA A 73 -17.79 4.11 6.79
N ASP A 74 -18.49 5.19 6.45
CA ASP A 74 -19.39 5.92 7.36
C ASP A 74 -20.56 5.06 7.87
N LYS A 75 -20.91 3.99 7.14
CA LYS A 75 -21.95 3.03 7.57
C LYS A 75 -21.41 1.97 8.53
N LEU A 76 -20.08 1.78 8.56
CA LEU A 76 -19.42 0.78 9.41
C LEU A 76 -18.89 1.38 10.72
N GLY A 77 -18.56 2.66 10.73
CA GLY A 77 -17.97 3.32 11.88
C GLY A 77 -17.16 4.57 11.50
N THR A 78 -16.14 4.89 12.29
CA THR A 78 -15.31 6.07 12.09
C THR A 78 -14.06 5.73 11.29
N LEU A 79 -13.91 6.28 10.08
CA LEU A 79 -12.72 6.10 9.24
C LEU A 79 -11.53 6.90 9.82
N ARG A 80 -10.65 6.23 10.56
CA ARG A 80 -9.43 6.83 11.12
C ARG A 80 -8.14 6.35 10.48
N TYR A 81 -8.18 5.22 9.78
CA TYR A 81 -6.98 4.58 9.31
C TYR A 81 -7.07 4.22 7.83
N ALA A 82 -5.93 4.26 7.16
CA ALA A 82 -5.83 3.73 5.81
C ALA A 82 -4.51 2.99 5.58
N VAL A 83 -4.58 1.92 4.78
CA VAL A 83 -3.39 1.26 4.22
C VAL A 83 -3.49 1.32 2.71
N ILE A 84 -2.58 2.05 2.09
CA ILE A 84 -2.52 2.26 0.65
C ILE A 84 -1.62 1.18 0.06
N ALA A 85 -2.22 0.04 -0.32
CA ALA A 85 -1.50 -1.15 -0.78
C ALA A 85 -1.78 -1.52 -2.25
N HIS A 86 -2.48 -0.64 -2.99
CA HIS A 86 -2.72 -0.89 -4.41
C HIS A 86 -1.41 -0.92 -5.21
N GLY A 87 -1.41 -1.74 -6.23
CA GLY A 87 -0.25 -1.95 -7.07
C GLY A 87 -0.44 -3.12 -8.03
N GLY A 88 0.62 -3.48 -8.69
CA GLY A 88 0.68 -4.55 -9.66
C GLY A 88 2.10 -4.65 -10.21
N PHE A 89 2.26 -5.16 -11.40
CA PHE A 89 3.52 -5.03 -12.13
C PHE A 89 3.57 -3.67 -12.84
N GLY A 90 4.60 -2.88 -12.53
CA GLY A 90 4.93 -1.73 -13.37
C GLY A 90 5.48 -2.18 -14.74
N VAL A 91 5.52 -1.27 -15.67
CA VAL A 91 6.16 -1.53 -16.96
C VAL A 91 7.66 -1.73 -16.75
N LEU A 92 8.18 -2.85 -17.27
CA LEU A 92 9.61 -3.19 -17.20
C LEU A 92 10.26 -2.86 -18.55
N GLU A 93 10.74 -1.63 -18.68
CA GLU A 93 11.38 -1.15 -19.91
C GLU A 93 12.64 -0.34 -19.60
N LYS A 94 13.66 -0.52 -20.42
CA LYS A 94 14.88 0.29 -20.32
C LYS A 94 14.62 1.68 -20.90
N VAL A 95 15.36 2.68 -20.43
CA VAL A 95 15.27 4.05 -20.97
C VAL A 95 15.49 4.09 -22.48
N VAL A 96 16.37 3.22 -22.97
CA VAL A 96 16.64 3.03 -24.39
C VAL A 96 16.66 1.54 -24.72
N ASN A 97 15.98 1.14 -25.78
CA ASN A 97 15.98 -0.21 -26.33
C ASN A 97 17.30 -0.56 -27.00
N ARG A 98 17.52 -1.84 -27.35
CA ARG A 98 18.76 -2.30 -28.01
C ARG A 98 18.98 -1.68 -29.39
N ASP A 99 17.91 -1.31 -30.08
CA ASP A 99 17.90 -0.66 -31.39
C ASP A 99 18.10 0.86 -31.33
N GLY A 100 18.30 1.42 -30.13
CA GLY A 100 18.46 2.85 -29.90
C GLY A 100 17.16 3.64 -29.79
N THR A 101 16.00 3.00 -29.90
CA THR A 101 14.71 3.68 -29.71
C THR A 101 14.45 3.99 -28.24
N PRO A 102 13.86 5.16 -27.90
CA PRO A 102 13.52 5.49 -26.53
C PRO A 102 12.34 4.63 -26.03
N HIS A 103 12.28 4.44 -24.72
CA HIS A 103 11.10 3.91 -24.07
C HIS A 103 9.87 4.79 -24.31
N THR A 104 8.68 4.21 -24.26
CA THR A 104 7.44 4.97 -24.44
C THR A 104 7.16 5.86 -23.25
N LEU A 105 6.87 7.14 -23.49
CA LEU A 105 6.46 8.06 -22.41
C LEU A 105 5.17 7.59 -21.75
N LYS A 106 4.27 6.95 -22.52
CA LYS A 106 3.00 6.41 -21.98
C LYS A 106 3.23 5.36 -20.89
N GLY A 107 4.13 4.40 -21.10
CA GLY A 107 4.43 3.39 -20.08
C GLY A 107 4.96 4.00 -18.78
N PHE A 108 5.81 5.03 -18.90
CA PHE A 108 6.29 5.80 -17.75
C PHE A 108 5.15 6.51 -17.03
N THR A 109 4.32 7.28 -17.75
CA THR A 109 3.22 8.07 -17.16
C THR A 109 2.14 7.20 -16.54
N ASP A 110 1.79 6.06 -17.15
CA ASP A 110 0.81 5.12 -16.59
C ASP A 110 1.32 4.52 -15.27
N THR A 111 2.61 4.16 -15.22
CA THR A 111 3.24 3.63 -14.00
C THR A 111 3.28 4.70 -12.89
N ILE A 112 3.70 5.92 -13.20
CA ILE A 112 3.64 7.06 -12.26
C ILE A 112 2.20 7.32 -11.84
N GLY A 113 1.25 7.30 -12.77
CA GLY A 113 -0.18 7.48 -12.52
C GLY A 113 -0.67 6.53 -11.43
N LEU A 114 -0.52 5.22 -11.64
CA LEU A 114 -1.00 4.23 -10.67
C LEU A 114 -0.29 4.32 -9.33
N TYR A 115 1.05 4.28 -9.33
CA TYR A 115 1.82 4.06 -8.10
C TYR A 115 2.12 5.32 -7.30
N LEU A 116 2.25 6.48 -7.94
CA LEU A 116 2.55 7.73 -7.25
C LEU A 116 1.34 8.64 -7.17
N THR A 117 0.73 8.98 -8.32
CA THR A 117 -0.44 9.87 -8.35
C THR A 117 -1.62 9.24 -7.60
N GLY A 118 -1.92 7.96 -7.84
CA GLY A 118 -2.98 7.24 -7.13
C GLY A 118 -2.72 7.17 -5.62
N THR A 119 -1.47 6.90 -5.21
CA THR A 119 -1.10 6.91 -3.78
C THR A 119 -1.32 8.29 -3.16
N TYR A 120 -0.88 9.36 -3.82
CA TYR A 120 -1.11 10.72 -3.36
C TYR A 120 -2.60 11.08 -3.35
N ASN A 121 -3.36 10.62 -4.34
CA ASN A 121 -4.80 10.86 -4.42
C ASN A 121 -5.54 10.28 -3.21
N VAL A 122 -5.28 9.02 -2.89
CA VAL A 122 -5.86 8.37 -1.71
C VAL A 122 -5.38 9.04 -0.43
N LEU A 123 -4.08 9.39 -0.32
CA LEU A 123 -3.52 10.09 0.84
C LEU A 123 -4.27 11.42 1.09
N ARG A 124 -4.37 12.30 0.08
CA ARG A 124 -4.96 13.63 0.24
C ARG A 124 -6.44 13.58 0.62
N LEU A 125 -7.22 12.71 -0.02
CA LEU A 125 -8.66 12.58 0.23
C LEU A 125 -8.93 11.95 1.60
N THR A 126 -8.21 10.88 1.93
CA THR A 126 -8.32 10.23 3.24
C THR A 126 -7.90 11.17 4.37
N ALA A 127 -6.80 11.89 4.21
CA ALA A 127 -6.35 12.88 5.19
C ALA A 127 -7.38 13.99 5.39
N ALA A 128 -7.98 14.51 4.30
CA ALA A 128 -9.03 15.52 4.37
C ALA A 128 -10.29 15.03 5.10
N LYS A 129 -10.64 13.75 4.98
CA LYS A 129 -11.74 13.15 5.72
C LYS A 129 -11.40 12.98 7.20
N ILE A 130 -10.24 12.41 7.51
CA ILE A 130 -9.78 12.17 8.90
C ILE A 130 -9.58 13.50 9.64
N ALA A 131 -9.11 14.56 8.99
CA ALA A 131 -8.88 15.87 9.60
C ALA A 131 -10.16 16.52 10.18
N LYS A 132 -11.34 16.09 9.72
CA LYS A 132 -12.64 16.57 10.22
C LYS A 132 -13.12 15.85 11.48
N LEU A 133 -12.45 14.78 11.89
CA LEU A 133 -12.82 14.01 13.08
C LEU A 133 -12.37 14.73 14.35
N GLU A 134 -13.08 14.45 15.44
CA GLU A 134 -12.57 14.82 16.77
C GLU A 134 -11.31 14.02 17.10
N PRO A 135 -10.28 14.65 17.67
CA PRO A 135 -9.07 13.94 18.06
C PRO A 135 -9.36 12.99 19.22
N LYS A 136 -8.57 11.92 19.29
CA LYS A 136 -8.49 11.06 20.50
C LYS A 136 -7.82 11.85 21.65
N ASP A 137 -7.85 11.30 22.86
CA ASP A 137 -7.20 11.91 24.04
C ASP A 137 -5.71 12.18 23.83
N SER A 138 -5.06 11.39 22.97
CA SER A 138 -3.67 11.60 22.56
C SER A 138 -3.44 12.78 21.61
N GLY A 139 -4.52 13.41 21.11
CA GLY A 139 -4.47 14.40 20.02
C GLY A 139 -4.45 13.78 18.63
N GLU A 140 -4.34 12.47 18.48
CA GLU A 140 -4.33 11.78 17.19
C GLU A 140 -5.75 11.71 16.59
N ARG A 141 -5.88 12.03 15.31
CA ARG A 141 -7.11 11.80 14.55
C ARG A 141 -7.06 10.52 13.73
N GLY A 142 -5.87 10.07 13.34
CA GLY A 142 -5.71 8.83 12.60
C GLY A 142 -4.30 8.63 12.04
N ALA A 143 -4.13 7.54 11.29
CA ALA A 143 -2.86 7.22 10.66
C ALA A 143 -3.04 6.61 9.26
N ILE A 144 -2.10 6.90 8.38
CA ILE A 144 -2.06 6.41 7.00
C ILE A 144 -0.73 5.70 6.76
N VAL A 145 -0.79 4.48 6.23
CA VAL A 145 0.39 3.70 5.83
C VAL A 145 0.38 3.54 4.31
N MET A 146 1.43 3.99 3.65
CA MET A 146 1.62 3.86 2.20
C MET A 146 2.56 2.71 1.88
N THR A 147 2.45 2.15 0.67
CA THR A 147 3.34 1.10 0.18
C THR A 147 4.35 1.65 -0.82
N SER A 148 5.60 1.79 -0.40
CA SER A 148 6.74 2.03 -1.26
C SER A 148 7.30 0.69 -1.80
N SER A 149 8.58 0.59 -1.96
CA SER A 149 9.34 -0.62 -2.34
C SER A 149 10.82 -0.39 -2.08
N ILE A 150 11.59 -1.45 -1.87
CA ILE A 150 13.06 -1.35 -1.92
C ILE A 150 13.55 -0.87 -3.29
N ALA A 151 12.77 -1.06 -4.36
CA ALA A 151 13.06 -0.50 -5.68
C ALA A 151 13.13 1.04 -5.71
N GLY A 152 12.49 1.72 -4.76
CA GLY A 152 12.60 3.17 -4.59
C GLY A 152 13.97 3.62 -4.09
N TYR A 153 14.76 2.71 -3.50
CA TYR A 153 16.15 2.93 -3.08
C TYR A 153 17.15 2.35 -4.07
N GLU A 154 16.85 1.16 -4.61
CA GLU A 154 17.78 0.34 -5.39
C GLU A 154 17.10 -0.15 -6.66
N GLY A 155 16.82 0.79 -7.58
CA GLY A 155 16.16 0.48 -8.86
C GLY A 155 16.98 -0.49 -9.72
N GLN A 156 16.31 -1.48 -10.31
CA GLN A 156 16.92 -2.45 -11.21
C GLN A 156 16.82 -2.01 -12.67
N ILE A 157 17.62 -2.64 -13.53
CA ILE A 157 17.55 -2.42 -14.98
C ILE A 157 16.13 -2.69 -15.48
N GLY A 158 15.56 -1.72 -16.17
CA GLY A 158 14.18 -1.78 -16.68
C GLY A 158 13.10 -1.29 -15.73
N GLN A 159 13.44 -0.83 -14.52
CA GLN A 159 12.49 -0.37 -13.52
C GLN A 159 12.43 1.16 -13.35
N SER A 160 12.91 1.95 -14.33
CA SER A 160 13.01 3.40 -14.17
C SER A 160 11.69 4.07 -13.75
N ALA A 161 10.56 3.72 -14.37
CA ALA A 161 9.25 4.25 -14.01
C ALA A 161 8.81 3.79 -12.61
N TYR A 162 8.96 2.50 -12.30
CA TYR A 162 8.58 1.94 -11.01
C TYR A 162 9.44 2.47 -9.87
N ALA A 163 10.77 2.54 -10.07
CA ALA A 163 11.70 3.09 -9.08
C ALA A 163 11.42 4.58 -8.82
N ALA A 164 11.14 5.37 -9.87
CA ALA A 164 10.76 6.77 -9.72
C ALA A 164 9.44 6.93 -8.94
N ALA A 165 8.42 6.12 -9.24
CA ALA A 165 7.15 6.16 -8.52
C ALA A 165 7.33 5.79 -7.04
N LYS A 166 8.03 4.70 -6.74
CA LYS A 166 8.25 4.23 -5.37
C LYS A 166 9.22 5.11 -4.58
N GLY A 167 10.20 5.73 -5.25
CA GLY A 167 11.03 6.81 -4.69
C GLY A 167 10.20 8.05 -4.36
N GLY A 168 9.24 8.40 -5.22
CA GLY A 168 8.26 9.47 -4.94
C GLY A 168 7.42 9.20 -3.68
N VAL A 169 6.96 7.95 -3.46
CA VAL A 169 6.25 7.57 -2.24
C VAL A 169 7.14 7.68 -0.99
N ILE A 170 8.45 7.33 -1.10
CA ILE A 170 9.42 7.54 -0.02
C ILE A 170 9.48 9.04 0.34
N ALA A 171 9.60 9.91 -0.65
CA ALA A 171 9.66 11.36 -0.44
C ALA A 171 8.36 11.92 0.15
N LEU A 172 7.19 11.42 -0.30
CA LEU A 172 5.88 11.81 0.22
C LEU A 172 5.69 11.45 1.70
N THR A 173 6.39 10.45 2.22
CA THR A 173 6.17 9.96 3.58
C THR A 173 6.49 11.04 4.62
N LEU A 174 7.68 11.61 4.58
CA LEU A 174 8.08 12.63 5.54
C LEU A 174 7.35 13.96 5.30
N THR A 175 7.14 14.35 4.04
CA THR A 175 6.38 15.56 3.71
C THR A 175 4.94 15.44 4.16
N GLY A 176 4.26 14.33 3.87
CA GLY A 176 2.89 14.09 4.33
C GLY A 176 2.77 14.08 5.85
N ALA A 177 3.72 13.46 6.56
CA ALA A 177 3.75 13.47 8.02
C ALA A 177 3.88 14.89 8.59
N ARG A 178 4.70 15.73 7.96
CA ARG A 178 4.89 17.15 8.37
C ARG A 178 3.66 18.00 8.07
N ASP A 179 3.12 17.90 6.86
CA ASP A 179 1.94 18.65 6.44
C ASP A 179 0.72 18.34 7.32
N LEU A 180 0.58 17.08 7.75
CA LEU A 180 -0.59 16.61 8.51
C LEU A 180 -0.38 16.62 10.03
N SER A 181 0.79 16.98 10.52
CA SER A 181 1.10 17.04 11.96
C SER A 181 0.18 17.99 12.72
N ALA A 182 -0.13 19.15 12.14
CA ALA A 182 -1.01 20.14 12.76
C ALA A 182 -2.47 19.66 12.93
N VAL A 183 -2.87 18.67 12.15
CA VAL A 183 -4.21 18.05 12.23
C VAL A 183 -4.19 16.66 12.88
N GLY A 184 -3.07 16.27 13.51
CA GLY A 184 -2.98 15.03 14.29
C GLY A 184 -3.10 13.75 13.47
N ILE A 185 -2.57 13.72 12.25
CA ILE A 185 -2.56 12.54 11.38
C ILE A 185 -1.12 12.11 11.16
N ARG A 186 -0.82 10.82 11.40
CA ARG A 186 0.48 10.23 11.14
C ARG A 186 0.53 9.62 9.73
N VAL A 187 1.68 9.73 9.08
CA VAL A 187 1.93 9.12 7.76
C VAL A 187 3.24 8.35 7.82
N ASN A 188 3.17 7.06 7.51
CA ASN A 188 4.34 6.20 7.39
C ASN A 188 4.28 5.39 6.10
N SER A 189 5.37 4.77 5.72
CA SER A 189 5.41 3.86 4.58
C SER A 189 6.12 2.56 4.92
N ILE A 190 5.72 1.52 4.21
CA ILE A 190 6.44 0.25 4.19
C ILE A 190 7.15 0.14 2.83
N ALA A 191 8.42 -0.24 2.84
CA ALA A 191 9.20 -0.57 1.64
C ALA A 191 9.47 -2.08 1.60
N PRO A 192 8.58 -2.89 1.00
CA PRO A 192 8.78 -4.32 0.91
C PRO A 192 9.94 -4.68 -0.01
N GLY A 193 10.65 -5.76 0.33
CA GLY A 193 11.46 -6.53 -0.60
C GLY A 193 10.61 -7.43 -1.48
N THR A 194 11.17 -8.55 -1.92
CA THR A 194 10.42 -9.51 -2.73
C THR A 194 9.47 -10.31 -1.85
N MET A 195 8.16 -10.08 -2.03
CA MET A 195 7.09 -10.71 -1.27
C MET A 195 6.41 -11.79 -2.10
N HIS A 196 6.06 -12.92 -1.48
CA HIS A 196 5.32 -14.00 -2.13
C HIS A 196 3.82 -13.63 -2.23
N THR A 197 3.43 -13.05 -3.33
CA THR A 197 2.05 -12.67 -3.61
C THR A 197 1.53 -13.48 -4.80
N PRO A 198 0.21 -13.66 -4.98
CA PRO A 198 -0.36 -14.44 -6.09
C PRO A 198 0.12 -13.99 -7.48
N ILE A 199 0.48 -12.72 -7.62
CA ILE A 199 1.04 -12.20 -8.89
C ILE A 199 2.45 -12.76 -9.17
N MET A 200 3.17 -13.24 -8.16
CA MET A 200 4.49 -13.85 -8.31
C MET A 200 4.41 -15.30 -8.80
N ASP A 201 3.28 -15.99 -8.58
CA ASP A 201 3.11 -17.39 -8.94
C ASP A 201 3.23 -17.64 -10.46
N PHE A 202 2.91 -16.61 -11.27
CA PHE A 202 3.10 -16.66 -12.73
C PHE A 202 4.57 -16.73 -13.18
N LEU A 203 5.52 -16.43 -12.30
CA LEU A 203 6.95 -16.44 -12.66
C LEU A 203 7.56 -17.84 -12.69
N GLY A 204 6.89 -18.82 -12.07
CA GLY A 204 7.35 -20.21 -11.95
C GLY A 204 8.41 -20.41 -10.86
N GLU A 205 8.51 -21.64 -10.38
CA GLU A 205 9.33 -22.01 -9.22
C GLU A 205 10.81 -21.65 -9.35
N GLU A 206 11.39 -21.80 -10.54
CA GLU A 206 12.82 -21.48 -10.77
C GLU A 206 13.14 -20.00 -10.51
N LYS A 207 12.28 -19.10 -10.97
CA LYS A 207 12.47 -17.65 -10.73
C LYS A 207 12.22 -17.31 -9.27
N LEU A 208 11.17 -17.88 -8.67
CA LEU A 208 10.87 -17.69 -7.25
C LEU A 208 12.03 -18.15 -6.35
N SER A 209 12.64 -19.29 -6.67
CA SER A 209 13.80 -19.82 -5.97
C SER A 209 15.01 -18.86 -6.08
N LYS A 210 15.26 -18.29 -7.27
CA LYS A 210 16.33 -17.29 -7.47
C LYS A 210 16.10 -16.02 -6.64
N PHE A 211 14.87 -15.52 -6.58
CA PHE A 211 14.53 -14.38 -5.74
C PHE A 211 14.70 -14.71 -4.25
N ALA A 212 14.27 -15.90 -3.82
CA ALA A 212 14.44 -16.35 -2.44
C ALA A 212 15.91 -16.46 -2.04
N ALA A 213 16.76 -16.96 -2.94
CA ALA A 213 18.21 -17.09 -2.73
C ALA A 213 18.91 -15.72 -2.56
N ALA A 214 18.34 -14.65 -3.17
CA ALA A 214 18.88 -13.29 -3.04
C ALA A 214 18.55 -12.63 -1.69
N VAL A 215 17.65 -13.20 -0.89
CA VAL A 215 17.36 -12.70 0.47
C VAL A 215 18.42 -13.21 1.43
N PRO A 216 19.14 -12.33 2.17
CA PRO A 216 20.15 -12.75 3.13
C PRO A 216 19.62 -13.69 4.22
N PHE A 217 18.55 -13.27 4.93
CA PHE A 217 17.89 -14.07 5.96
C PHE A 217 16.49 -13.50 6.28
N PRO A 218 15.46 -14.36 6.42
CA PRO A 218 15.45 -15.80 6.12
C PRO A 218 15.54 -16.07 4.60
N LYS A 219 16.09 -17.22 4.21
CA LYS A 219 16.28 -17.61 2.80
C LYS A 219 14.96 -18.00 2.11
N ARG A 220 14.06 -17.04 2.03
CA ARG A 220 12.73 -17.17 1.39
C ARG A 220 12.21 -15.80 1.01
N LEU A 221 11.15 -15.77 0.22
CA LEU A 221 10.38 -14.56 -0.01
C LEU A 221 9.64 -14.14 1.27
N GLY A 222 9.43 -12.85 1.46
CA GLY A 222 8.55 -12.32 2.50
C GLY A 222 7.12 -12.80 2.29
N GLN A 223 6.38 -13.00 3.37
CA GLN A 223 4.97 -13.40 3.31
C GLN A 223 4.06 -12.18 3.47
N PRO A 224 2.91 -12.13 2.77
CA PRO A 224 1.95 -11.03 2.92
C PRO A 224 1.53 -10.77 4.36
N ALA A 225 1.44 -11.81 5.19
CA ALA A 225 1.12 -11.68 6.62
C ALA A 225 2.19 -10.88 7.39
N GLU A 226 3.47 -10.94 6.99
CA GLU A 226 4.54 -10.17 7.62
C GLU A 226 4.41 -8.67 7.30
N TYR A 227 3.98 -8.34 6.07
CA TYR A 227 3.61 -6.98 5.69
C TYR A 227 2.41 -6.48 6.51
N ALA A 228 1.36 -7.27 6.59
CA ALA A 228 0.14 -6.93 7.33
C ALA A 228 0.42 -6.67 8.82
N PHE A 229 1.28 -7.47 9.43
CA PHE A 229 1.73 -7.29 10.81
C PHE A 229 2.45 -5.94 11.01
N LEU A 230 3.34 -5.58 10.08
CA LEU A 230 4.02 -4.29 10.14
C LEU A 230 3.05 -3.12 9.89
N ALA A 231 2.12 -3.27 8.95
CA ALA A 231 1.08 -2.26 8.68
C ALA A 231 0.24 -1.99 9.94
N GLN A 232 -0.22 -3.03 10.63
CA GLN A 232 -0.91 -2.91 11.92
C GLN A 232 -0.05 -2.15 12.94
N HIS A 233 1.21 -2.54 13.10
CA HIS A 233 2.11 -1.89 14.06
C HIS A 233 2.27 -0.40 13.78
N LEU A 234 2.43 0.00 12.52
CA LEU A 234 2.54 1.41 12.14
C LEU A 234 1.25 2.21 12.37
N LEU A 235 0.09 1.56 12.26
CA LEU A 235 -1.19 2.19 12.61
C LEU A 235 -1.33 2.36 14.13
N GLU A 236 -0.87 1.41 14.92
CA GLU A 236 -1.04 1.39 16.38
C GLU A 236 0.01 2.17 17.15
N ASN A 237 1.24 2.24 16.66
CA ASN A 237 2.33 2.88 17.40
C ASN A 237 2.33 4.40 17.20
N PRO A 238 1.90 5.21 18.21
CA PRO A 238 1.69 6.64 18.03
C PRO A 238 2.99 7.45 17.91
N TYR A 239 4.15 6.85 18.18
CA TYR A 239 5.43 7.56 18.13
C TYR A 239 6.20 7.36 16.82
N ILE A 240 5.67 6.52 15.90
CA ILE A 240 6.23 6.35 14.56
C ILE A 240 5.46 7.25 13.61
N ASN A 241 6.16 8.27 13.06
CA ASN A 241 5.59 9.23 12.11
C ASN A 241 6.67 9.72 11.14
N GLY A 242 6.39 9.69 9.85
CA GLY A 242 7.30 10.11 8.79
C GLY A 242 8.37 9.08 8.42
N GLU A 243 8.21 7.82 8.85
CA GLU A 243 9.20 6.76 8.66
C GLU A 243 8.86 5.86 7.46
N VAL A 244 9.91 5.41 6.77
CA VAL A 244 9.82 4.40 5.71
C VAL A 244 10.52 3.14 6.20
N VAL A 245 9.72 2.15 6.62
CA VAL A 245 10.25 0.90 7.18
C VAL A 245 10.48 -0.13 6.08
N ARG A 246 11.73 -0.59 5.91
CA ARG A 246 12.04 -1.70 5.01
C ARG A 246 11.64 -3.02 5.64
N ILE A 247 10.96 -3.88 4.86
CA ILE A 247 10.65 -5.27 5.23
C ILE A 247 11.12 -6.18 4.10
N ASP A 248 12.39 -6.59 4.13
CA ASP A 248 13.08 -7.17 2.98
C ASP A 248 14.07 -8.31 3.32
N GLY A 249 14.12 -8.75 4.57
CA GLY A 249 15.07 -9.79 5.00
C GLY A 249 16.54 -9.42 4.80
N GLY A 250 16.86 -8.12 4.76
CA GLY A 250 18.20 -7.60 4.45
C GLY A 250 18.53 -7.56 2.97
N GLN A 251 17.54 -7.82 2.09
CA GLN A 251 17.73 -7.79 0.63
C GLN A 251 18.15 -6.40 0.14
N ARG A 252 19.10 -6.39 -0.79
CA ARG A 252 19.47 -5.22 -1.57
C ARG A 252 19.43 -5.62 -3.04
N PHE A 253 18.66 -4.91 -3.84
CA PHE A 253 18.56 -5.24 -5.24
C PHE A 253 19.89 -5.05 -5.95
N GLN A 254 20.28 -6.08 -6.67
CA GLN A 254 21.40 -5.99 -7.61
C GLN A 254 20.87 -5.34 -8.91
N PRO A 255 21.74 -4.80 -9.79
CA PRO A 255 21.32 -4.18 -11.06
C PRO A 255 20.50 -5.09 -11.96
N LYS A 256 20.63 -6.39 -11.79
CA LYS A 256 19.88 -7.46 -12.51
C LYS A 256 19.43 -8.53 -11.53
#